data_7f864f47671385b75643cb5e2ff808d7
#
_entry.id   7f864f47671385b75643cb5e2ff808d7
#
_cell.length_a   1.000
_cell.length_b   1.000
_cell.length_c   1.000
_cell.angle_alpha   90.00
_cell.angle_beta   90.00
_cell.angle_gamma   90.00
#
_symmetry.space_group_name_H-M   'P 1'
#
loop_
_entity.id
_entity.type
_entity.pdbx_description
1 polymer ?
#
loop_
_entity_poly.entity_id
_entity_poly.type
_entity_poly.pdbx_seq_one_letter_code
_entity_poly.pdbx_strand_id
1 'polypeptide(L)'
;MVLDSQRGKADFALTPVAKKLINVNPNMISWIGLILAFLSGLLFYLSYDGTYLLLVGAAVVLISGYFDALDGKVAKLAGKASRKGDYLDHVFDRYADIFMIGGVAISSWCNPYLGMLALVGVLLTSYMGTQAQAVGAPRLYAGLLGRADRVILSTIFPIIQYVGVVLGYPTLDIGDLSIYWMEIMMIWFAVVGNLTAIQRGIITWKNLSKESE
;
A
#
# COMPACT_ATOMS: atom_id res chain seq x y z
N MET A 1 6.39 12.47 -3.22
CA MET A 1 6.47 11.19 -2.51
C MET A 1 7.92 10.97 -2.11
N VAL A 2 8.17 10.75 -0.82
CA VAL A 2 9.54 10.70 -0.27
C VAL A 2 10.31 9.47 -0.79
N LEU A 3 9.63 8.36 -1.03
CA LEU A 3 10.27 7.09 -1.40
C LEU A 3 10.24 6.75 -2.91
N ASP A 4 9.41 7.41 -3.70
CA ASP A 4 9.39 7.20 -5.17
C ASP A 4 10.69 7.65 -5.87
N SER A 5 11.47 8.54 -5.24
CA SER A 5 12.81 8.93 -5.72
C SER A 5 13.85 7.79 -5.61
N GLN A 6 13.56 6.72 -4.85
CA GLN A 6 14.45 5.57 -4.67
C GLN A 6 14.24 4.45 -5.71
N ARG A 7 13.36 4.65 -6.70
CA ARG A 7 13.07 3.64 -7.75
C ARG A 7 14.33 3.14 -8.49
N GLY A 8 15.33 4.00 -8.70
CA GLY A 8 16.59 3.60 -9.32
C GLY A 8 17.38 2.54 -8.53
N LYS A 9 17.26 2.54 -7.20
CA LYS A 9 17.94 1.55 -6.34
C LYS A 9 17.23 0.20 -6.34
N ALA A 10 15.90 0.21 -6.45
CA ALA A 10 15.10 -1.01 -6.57
C ALA A 10 15.37 -1.75 -7.89
N ASP A 11 15.75 -1.03 -8.95
CA ASP A 11 16.10 -1.60 -10.25
C ASP A 11 17.28 -2.58 -10.19
N PHE A 12 18.23 -2.38 -9.28
CA PHE A 12 19.35 -3.30 -9.08
C PHE A 12 18.88 -4.68 -8.57
N ALA A 13 17.92 -4.70 -7.65
CA ALA A 13 17.38 -5.95 -7.09
C ALA A 13 16.38 -6.65 -8.04
N LEU A 14 15.60 -5.86 -8.80
CA LEU A 14 14.54 -6.39 -9.68
C LEU A 14 15.10 -6.93 -11.02
N THR A 15 16.10 -6.27 -11.60
CA THR A 15 16.58 -6.58 -12.96
C THR A 15 17.11 -8.01 -13.12
N PRO A 16 17.91 -8.58 -12.20
CA PRO A 16 18.42 -9.95 -12.35
C PRO A 16 17.31 -11.00 -12.35
N VAL A 17 16.30 -10.82 -11.47
CA VAL A 17 15.16 -11.73 -11.36
C VAL A 17 14.22 -11.57 -12.56
N ALA A 18 13.94 -10.33 -12.99
CA ALA A 18 13.11 -10.05 -14.15
C ALA A 18 13.68 -10.65 -15.45
N LYS A 19 15.01 -10.62 -15.62
CA LYS A 19 15.68 -11.29 -16.77
C LYS A 19 15.47 -12.80 -16.77
N LYS A 20 15.48 -13.46 -15.61
CA LYS A 20 15.21 -14.92 -15.51
C LYS A 20 13.73 -15.24 -15.81
N LEU A 21 12.83 -14.32 -15.52
CA LEU A 21 11.39 -14.49 -15.68
C LEU A 21 10.83 -13.89 -16.97
N ILE A 22 11.69 -13.51 -17.93
CA ILE A 22 11.28 -12.82 -19.17
C ILE A 22 10.27 -13.62 -20.01
N ASN A 23 10.29 -14.95 -19.92
CA ASN A 23 9.36 -15.86 -20.60
C ASN A 23 8.05 -16.07 -19.83
N VAL A 24 7.98 -15.68 -18.57
CA VAL A 24 6.79 -15.81 -17.74
C VAL A 24 5.78 -14.74 -18.13
N ASN A 25 4.49 -15.07 -18.04
CA ASN A 25 3.43 -14.09 -18.25
C ASN A 25 3.40 -13.07 -17.07
N PRO A 26 3.61 -11.76 -17.30
CA PRO A 26 3.59 -10.78 -16.24
C PRO A 26 2.32 -10.81 -15.39
N ASN A 27 1.16 -11.07 -16.00
CA ASN A 27 -0.11 -11.14 -15.26
C ASN A 27 -0.13 -12.29 -14.23
N MET A 28 0.60 -13.40 -14.44
CA MET A 28 0.72 -14.44 -13.42
C MET A 28 1.49 -13.95 -12.19
N ILE A 29 2.50 -13.11 -12.41
CA ILE A 29 3.29 -12.50 -11.34
C ILE A 29 2.40 -11.55 -10.52
N SER A 30 1.57 -10.74 -11.20
CA SER A 30 0.60 -9.86 -10.55
C SER A 30 -0.41 -10.64 -9.69
N TRP A 31 -0.94 -11.78 -10.19
CA TRP A 31 -1.84 -12.65 -9.42
C TRP A 31 -1.17 -13.20 -8.16
N ILE A 32 0.10 -13.64 -8.25
CA ILE A 32 0.85 -14.10 -7.07
C ILE A 32 0.98 -12.96 -6.05
N GLY A 33 1.32 -11.74 -6.49
CA GLY A 33 1.40 -10.56 -5.64
C GLY A 33 0.07 -10.30 -4.92
N LEU A 34 -1.06 -10.38 -5.63
CA LEU A 34 -2.39 -10.18 -5.05
C LEU A 34 -2.76 -11.26 -4.01
N ILE A 35 -2.47 -12.53 -4.30
CA ILE A 35 -2.72 -13.65 -3.36
C ILE A 35 -1.88 -13.45 -2.09
N LEU A 36 -0.63 -13.01 -2.22
CA LEU A 36 0.22 -12.69 -1.07
C LEU A 36 -0.33 -11.51 -0.27
N ALA A 37 -0.85 -10.47 -0.93
CA ALA A 37 -1.51 -9.35 -0.24
C ALA A 37 -2.75 -9.82 0.57
N PHE A 38 -3.57 -10.69 -0.01
CA PHE A 38 -4.69 -11.31 0.72
C PHE A 38 -4.21 -12.12 1.93
N LEU A 39 -3.19 -12.94 1.73
CA LEU A 39 -2.60 -13.75 2.82
C LEU A 39 -2.05 -12.87 3.93
N SER A 40 -1.37 -11.77 3.61
CA SER A 40 -0.86 -10.85 4.62
C SER A 40 -1.97 -10.22 5.47
N GLY A 41 -3.07 -9.82 4.84
CA GLY A 41 -4.24 -9.30 5.54
C GLY A 41 -4.87 -10.32 6.48
N LEU A 42 -4.99 -11.57 6.04
CA LEU A 42 -5.47 -12.68 6.87
C LEU A 42 -4.55 -12.94 8.07
N LEU A 43 -3.23 -12.91 7.85
CA LEU A 43 -2.24 -13.04 8.91
C LEU A 43 -2.35 -11.92 9.95
N PHE A 44 -2.53 -10.67 9.52
CA PHE A 44 -2.74 -9.55 10.43
C PHE A 44 -4.05 -9.69 11.22
N TYR A 45 -5.12 -10.13 10.58
CA TYR A 45 -6.39 -10.40 11.26
C TYR A 45 -6.24 -11.45 12.38
N LEU A 46 -5.53 -12.54 12.11
CA LEU A 46 -5.34 -13.65 13.05
C LEU A 46 -4.21 -13.40 14.07
N SER A 47 -3.42 -12.36 13.89
CA SER A 47 -2.18 -12.14 14.67
C SER A 47 -2.41 -11.75 16.13
N TYR A 48 -3.63 -11.39 16.53
CA TYR A 48 -3.93 -11.07 17.92
C TYR A 48 -3.80 -12.30 18.81
N ASP A 49 -4.25 -13.47 18.32
CA ASP A 49 -4.16 -14.74 19.03
C ASP A 49 -2.77 -15.40 18.91
N GLY A 50 -2.01 -15.00 17.87
CA GLY A 50 -0.66 -15.52 17.62
C GLY A 50 0.26 -14.42 17.13
N THR A 51 0.88 -13.68 18.04
CA THR A 51 1.64 -12.44 17.72
C THR A 51 2.80 -12.64 16.74
N TYR A 52 3.40 -13.84 16.64
CA TYR A 52 4.41 -14.16 15.62
C TYR A 52 3.90 -14.00 14.18
N LEU A 53 2.57 -14.09 13.97
CA LEU A 53 1.93 -13.87 12.68
C LEU A 53 2.11 -12.43 12.17
N LEU A 54 2.38 -11.46 13.07
CA LEU A 54 2.75 -10.09 12.69
C LEU A 54 4.04 -10.07 11.86
N LEU A 55 5.06 -10.83 12.27
CA LEU A 55 6.33 -10.92 11.55
C LEU A 55 6.16 -11.63 10.21
N VAL A 56 5.38 -12.73 10.19
CA VAL A 56 5.10 -13.46 8.95
C VAL A 56 4.30 -12.57 7.99
N GLY A 57 3.27 -11.88 8.49
CA GLY A 57 2.46 -10.93 7.72
C GLY A 57 3.31 -9.80 7.13
N ALA A 58 4.19 -9.20 7.93
CA ALA A 58 5.12 -8.17 7.48
C ALA A 58 6.05 -8.67 6.34
N ALA A 59 6.61 -9.87 6.48
CA ALA A 59 7.43 -10.48 5.43
C ALA A 59 6.62 -10.71 4.15
N VAL A 60 5.37 -11.21 4.28
CA VAL A 60 4.48 -11.44 3.14
C VAL A 60 4.09 -10.14 2.44
N VAL A 61 3.89 -9.02 3.18
CA VAL A 61 3.68 -7.67 2.60
C VAL A 61 4.87 -7.27 1.72
N LEU A 62 6.10 -7.43 2.21
CA LEU A 62 7.30 -7.10 1.43
C LEU A 62 7.40 -7.95 0.16
N ILE A 63 7.14 -9.25 0.27
CA ILE A 63 7.18 -10.16 -0.86
C ILE A 63 6.08 -9.79 -1.87
N SER A 64 4.86 -9.49 -1.42
CA SER A 64 3.77 -9.01 -2.27
C SER A 64 4.17 -7.75 -3.05
N GLY A 65 4.70 -6.73 -2.35
CA GLY A 65 5.18 -5.50 -2.99
C GLY A 65 6.34 -5.73 -3.96
N TYR A 66 7.21 -6.71 -3.68
CA TYR A 66 8.28 -7.10 -4.59
C TYR A 66 7.74 -7.74 -5.88
N PHE A 67 6.77 -8.67 -5.78
CA PHE A 67 6.13 -9.29 -6.95
C PHE A 67 5.41 -8.28 -7.83
N ASP A 68 4.77 -7.31 -7.24
CA ASP A 68 4.13 -6.21 -7.92
C ASP A 68 5.13 -5.33 -8.70
N ALA A 69 6.24 -4.93 -8.08
CA ALA A 69 7.28 -4.19 -8.80
C ALA A 69 7.95 -5.05 -9.90
N LEU A 70 7.98 -6.37 -9.71
CA LEU A 70 8.61 -7.33 -10.61
C LEU A 70 7.78 -7.54 -11.88
N ASP A 71 6.45 -7.61 -11.81
CA ASP A 71 5.59 -7.83 -12.98
C ASP A 71 5.70 -6.70 -14.00
N GLY A 72 5.69 -5.44 -13.54
CA GLY A 72 5.91 -4.27 -14.39
C GLY A 72 7.31 -4.25 -15.02
N LYS A 73 8.34 -4.73 -14.28
CA LYS A 73 9.71 -4.84 -14.82
C LYS A 73 9.81 -5.94 -15.88
N VAL A 74 9.23 -7.11 -15.63
CA VAL A 74 9.16 -8.23 -16.60
C VAL A 74 8.39 -7.81 -17.83
N ALA A 75 7.23 -7.15 -17.70
CA ALA A 75 6.43 -6.68 -18.83
C ALA A 75 7.22 -5.74 -19.74
N LYS A 76 7.98 -4.81 -19.16
CA LYS A 76 8.83 -3.89 -19.90
C LYS A 76 9.98 -4.59 -20.61
N LEU A 77 10.74 -5.46 -19.92
CA LEU A 77 11.88 -6.17 -20.49
C LEU A 77 11.47 -7.17 -21.59
N ALA A 78 10.30 -7.81 -21.43
CA ALA A 78 9.76 -8.76 -22.41
C ALA A 78 9.05 -8.09 -23.59
N GLY A 79 8.91 -6.76 -23.63
CA GLY A 79 8.11 -6.06 -24.65
C GLY A 79 6.61 -6.39 -24.60
N LYS A 80 6.12 -6.88 -23.45
CA LYS A 80 4.71 -7.29 -23.22
C LYS A 80 3.88 -6.23 -22.49
N ALA A 81 4.41 -5.02 -22.32
CA ALA A 81 3.65 -3.92 -21.71
C ALA A 81 2.39 -3.63 -22.54
N SER A 82 1.23 -3.57 -21.89
CA SER A 82 -0.06 -3.40 -22.55
C SER A 82 -1.04 -2.61 -21.69
N ARG A 83 -2.04 -1.98 -22.33
CA ARG A 83 -3.14 -1.27 -21.62
C ARG A 83 -3.91 -2.20 -20.67
N LYS A 84 -4.05 -3.48 -21.03
CA LYS A 84 -4.68 -4.49 -20.18
C LYS A 84 -3.84 -4.78 -18.93
N GLY A 85 -2.51 -4.86 -19.08
CA GLY A 85 -1.59 -5.03 -17.94
C GLY A 85 -1.62 -3.82 -17.00
N ASP A 86 -1.59 -2.60 -17.54
CA ASP A 86 -1.68 -1.37 -16.76
C ASP A 86 -3.01 -1.27 -15.99
N TYR A 87 -4.12 -1.66 -16.62
CA TYR A 87 -5.42 -1.74 -15.94
C TYR A 87 -5.41 -2.74 -14.79
N LEU A 88 -4.88 -3.98 -15.02
CA LEU A 88 -4.77 -5.00 -13.98
C LEU A 88 -3.91 -4.54 -12.81
N ASP A 89 -2.75 -3.93 -13.07
CA ASP A 89 -1.86 -3.35 -12.07
C ASP A 89 -2.62 -2.38 -11.16
N HIS A 90 -3.36 -1.43 -11.76
CA HIS A 90 -4.12 -0.46 -10.98
C HIS A 90 -5.26 -1.07 -10.16
N VAL A 91 -5.92 -2.09 -10.68
CA VAL A 91 -6.99 -2.79 -9.96
C VAL A 91 -6.41 -3.62 -8.82
N PHE A 92 -5.36 -4.39 -9.08
CA PHE A 92 -4.73 -5.25 -8.08
C PHE A 92 -4.10 -4.45 -6.94
N ASP A 93 -3.55 -3.29 -7.25
CA ASP A 93 -3.12 -2.30 -6.25
C ASP A 93 -4.19 -1.96 -5.23
N ARG A 94 -5.41 -1.73 -5.70
CA ARG A 94 -6.53 -1.37 -4.81
C ARG A 94 -6.97 -2.55 -3.97
N TYR A 95 -7.08 -3.74 -4.58
CA TYR A 95 -7.41 -4.95 -3.82
C TYR A 95 -6.30 -5.31 -2.82
N ALA A 96 -5.03 -5.16 -3.18
CA ALA A 96 -3.92 -5.37 -2.26
C ALA A 96 -3.98 -4.42 -1.05
N ASP A 97 -4.25 -3.12 -1.28
CA ASP A 97 -4.47 -2.17 -0.19
C ASP A 97 -5.65 -2.58 0.71
N ILE A 98 -6.78 -2.99 0.12
CA ILE A 98 -7.95 -3.45 0.87
C ILE A 98 -7.61 -4.67 1.71
N PHE A 99 -6.90 -5.65 1.18
CA PHE A 99 -6.55 -6.86 1.91
C PHE A 99 -5.59 -6.58 3.05
N MET A 100 -4.46 -5.93 2.79
CA MET A 100 -3.43 -5.66 3.79
C MET A 100 -3.95 -4.76 4.90
N ILE A 101 -4.48 -3.58 4.53
CA ILE A 101 -4.95 -2.57 5.51
C ILE A 101 -6.28 -3.00 6.10
N GLY A 102 -7.16 -3.63 5.32
CA GLY A 102 -8.43 -4.17 5.79
C GLY A 102 -8.26 -5.26 6.82
N GLY A 103 -7.29 -6.16 6.66
CA GLY A 103 -6.96 -7.17 7.66
C GLY A 103 -6.61 -6.56 9.03
N VAL A 104 -5.84 -5.47 9.03
CA VAL A 104 -5.55 -4.69 10.26
C VAL A 104 -6.82 -4.01 10.78
N ALA A 105 -7.60 -3.38 9.89
CA ALA A 105 -8.80 -2.63 10.25
C ALA A 105 -9.86 -3.45 10.99
N ILE A 106 -9.98 -4.73 10.65
CA ILE A 106 -10.93 -5.66 11.28
C ILE A 106 -10.31 -6.54 12.37
N SER A 107 -9.00 -6.39 12.63
CA SER A 107 -8.30 -7.11 13.69
C SER A 107 -8.54 -6.46 15.06
N SER A 108 -8.22 -7.18 16.13
CA SER A 108 -8.25 -6.63 17.49
C SER A 108 -7.15 -5.60 17.79
N TRP A 109 -6.24 -5.35 16.82
CA TRP A 109 -5.20 -4.31 16.92
C TRP A 109 -5.68 -2.90 16.56
N CYS A 110 -6.92 -2.73 16.14
CA CYS A 110 -7.40 -1.45 15.62
C CYS A 110 -8.88 -1.24 15.95
N ASN A 111 -9.24 0.00 16.28
CA ASN A 111 -10.64 0.38 16.33
C ASN A 111 -11.24 0.30 14.91
N PRO A 112 -12.35 -0.44 14.67
CA PRO A 112 -12.90 -0.66 13.32
C PRO A 112 -13.38 0.63 12.65
N TYR A 113 -13.83 1.65 13.38
CA TYR A 113 -14.21 2.94 12.79
C TYR A 113 -12.99 3.69 12.26
N LEU A 114 -11.87 3.66 13.01
CA LEU A 114 -10.60 4.20 12.56
C LEU A 114 -10.07 3.41 11.35
N GLY A 115 -10.18 2.08 11.39
CA GLY A 115 -9.82 1.20 10.29
C GLY A 115 -10.57 1.54 9.00
N MET A 116 -11.87 1.78 9.09
CA MET A 116 -12.69 2.20 7.95
C MET A 116 -12.24 3.56 7.40
N LEU A 117 -11.97 4.54 8.27
CA LEU A 117 -11.51 5.86 7.84
C LEU A 117 -10.13 5.79 7.17
N ALA A 118 -9.24 4.93 7.65
CA ALA A 118 -7.93 4.66 7.05
C ALA A 118 -8.08 4.07 5.65
N LEU A 119 -8.92 3.05 5.46
CA LEU A 119 -9.22 2.46 4.16
C LEU A 119 -9.77 3.49 3.17
N VAL A 120 -10.73 4.29 3.60
CA VAL A 120 -11.29 5.38 2.78
C VAL A 120 -10.19 6.34 2.35
N GLY A 121 -9.35 6.81 3.26
CA GLY A 121 -8.24 7.72 2.96
C GLY A 121 -7.25 7.14 1.95
N VAL A 122 -6.86 5.89 2.11
CA VAL A 122 -5.94 5.18 1.21
C VAL A 122 -6.53 5.01 -0.19
N LEU A 123 -7.79 4.58 -0.28
CA LEU A 123 -8.47 4.36 -1.57
C LEU A 123 -8.72 5.68 -2.29
N LEU A 124 -9.19 6.72 -1.58
CA LEU A 124 -9.43 8.04 -2.15
C LEU A 124 -8.13 8.71 -2.63
N THR A 125 -7.03 8.56 -1.90
CA THR A 125 -5.71 9.04 -2.36
C THR A 125 -5.38 8.49 -3.74
N SER A 126 -5.63 7.22 -3.96
CA SER A 126 -5.37 6.57 -5.23
C SER A 126 -6.40 6.93 -6.30
N TYR A 127 -7.69 6.95 -5.92
CA TYR A 127 -8.79 7.33 -6.80
C TYR A 127 -8.61 8.74 -7.39
N MET A 128 -8.28 9.73 -6.54
CA MET A 128 -8.06 11.10 -7.00
C MET A 128 -6.92 11.22 -8.03
N GLY A 129 -5.87 10.38 -7.92
CA GLY A 129 -4.79 10.35 -8.92
C GLY A 129 -5.23 9.79 -10.27
N THR A 130 -6.03 8.73 -10.29
CA THR A 130 -6.55 8.12 -11.52
C THR A 130 -7.72 8.92 -12.11
N GLN A 131 -8.56 9.53 -11.26
CA GLN A 131 -9.65 10.38 -11.71
C GLN A 131 -9.13 11.64 -12.41
N ALA A 132 -8.03 12.23 -11.97
CA ALA A 132 -7.38 13.31 -12.70
C ALA A 132 -7.06 12.91 -14.15
N GLN A 133 -6.51 11.70 -14.36
CA GLN A 133 -6.25 11.19 -15.71
C GLN A 133 -7.54 10.95 -16.52
N ALA A 134 -8.60 10.48 -15.87
CA ALA A 134 -9.87 10.20 -16.55
C ALA A 134 -10.53 11.47 -17.13
N VAL A 135 -10.26 12.64 -16.53
CA VAL A 135 -10.75 13.94 -17.02
C VAL A 135 -9.72 14.68 -17.87
N GLY A 136 -8.65 14.00 -18.32
CA GLY A 136 -7.64 14.57 -19.23
C GLY A 136 -6.47 15.28 -18.53
N ALA A 137 -6.49 15.48 -17.22
CA ALA A 137 -5.38 16.07 -16.50
C ALA A 137 -4.20 15.07 -16.31
N PRO A 138 -2.96 15.53 -16.12
CA PRO A 138 -1.85 14.64 -15.81
C PRO A 138 -2.10 13.87 -14.50
N ARG A 139 -1.64 12.61 -14.43
CA ARG A 139 -1.73 11.84 -13.21
C ARG A 139 -1.00 12.53 -12.05
N LEU A 140 -1.72 12.76 -10.97
CA LEU A 140 -1.20 13.45 -9.80
C LEU A 140 -0.55 12.47 -8.82
N TYR A 141 0.71 12.74 -8.51
CA TYR A 141 1.49 12.04 -7.49
C TYR A 141 1.77 12.90 -6.26
N ALA A 142 1.11 14.06 -6.16
CA ALA A 142 1.27 14.96 -5.01
C ALA A 142 0.78 14.34 -3.71
N GLY A 143 1.34 14.79 -2.58
CA GLY A 143 0.94 14.39 -1.22
C GLY A 143 1.94 13.48 -0.52
N LEU A 144 1.67 13.22 0.77
CA LEU A 144 2.56 12.51 1.67
C LEU A 144 2.33 10.99 1.67
N LEU A 145 1.18 10.51 1.20
CA LEU A 145 0.86 9.09 1.19
C LEU A 145 0.90 8.53 -0.23
N GLY A 146 1.95 7.78 -0.53
CA GLY A 146 2.11 7.02 -1.76
C GLY A 146 1.96 5.51 -1.55
N ARG A 147 2.10 4.72 -2.65
CA ARG A 147 2.05 3.27 -2.57
C ARG A 147 3.24 2.69 -1.80
N ALA A 148 4.45 3.18 -2.08
CA ALA A 148 5.65 2.73 -1.37
C ALA A 148 5.55 3.00 0.14
N ASP A 149 4.99 4.16 0.53
CA ASP A 149 4.81 4.51 1.94
C ASP A 149 3.86 3.52 2.63
N ARG A 150 2.78 3.09 1.96
CA ARG A 150 1.84 2.10 2.51
C ARG A 150 2.48 0.74 2.72
N VAL A 151 3.21 0.22 1.74
CA VAL A 151 3.93 -1.06 1.85
C VAL A 151 4.93 -1.01 3.00
N ILE A 152 5.73 0.05 3.09
CA ILE A 152 6.75 0.20 4.14
C ILE A 152 6.12 0.30 5.52
N LEU A 153 5.10 1.13 5.70
CA LEU A 153 4.43 1.28 6.99
C LEU A 153 3.73 -0.03 7.40
N SER A 154 3.05 -0.71 6.46
CA SER A 154 2.41 -2.01 6.70
C SER A 154 3.44 -3.15 6.94
N THR A 155 4.72 -2.90 6.73
CA THR A 155 5.80 -3.81 7.12
C THR A 155 6.39 -3.45 8.47
N ILE A 156 6.69 -2.16 8.70
CA ILE A 156 7.40 -1.71 9.90
C ILE A 156 6.51 -1.80 11.15
N PHE A 157 5.27 -1.33 11.08
CA PHE A 157 4.41 -1.26 12.26
C PHE A 157 4.02 -2.62 12.85
N PRO A 158 3.74 -3.69 12.06
CA PRO A 158 3.57 -5.04 12.62
C PRO A 158 4.82 -5.56 13.34
N ILE A 159 6.03 -5.22 12.85
CA ILE A 159 7.28 -5.57 13.53
C ILE A 159 7.39 -4.82 14.85
N ILE A 160 7.09 -3.51 14.86
CA ILE A 160 7.08 -2.70 16.09
C ILE A 160 6.05 -3.26 17.08
N GLN A 161 4.83 -3.61 16.61
CA GLN A 161 3.79 -4.22 17.45
C GLN A 161 4.27 -5.52 18.08
N TYR A 162 4.89 -6.41 17.28
CA TYR A 162 5.45 -7.65 17.79
C TYR A 162 6.51 -7.41 18.87
N VAL A 163 7.48 -6.53 18.59
CA VAL A 163 8.53 -6.17 19.55
C VAL A 163 7.94 -5.55 20.82
N GLY A 164 6.95 -4.67 20.68
CA GLY A 164 6.25 -4.07 21.81
C GLY A 164 5.58 -5.13 22.70
N VAL A 165 4.90 -6.12 22.10
CA VAL A 165 4.30 -7.22 22.85
C VAL A 165 5.35 -8.04 23.59
N VAL A 166 6.45 -8.42 22.93
CA VAL A 166 7.54 -9.23 23.52
C VAL A 166 8.21 -8.50 24.67
N LEU A 167 8.37 -7.18 24.57
CA LEU A 167 9.00 -6.36 25.61
C LEU A 167 8.04 -5.94 26.73
N GLY A 168 6.75 -6.28 26.64
CA GLY A 168 5.74 -5.90 27.63
C GLY A 168 5.16 -4.48 27.46
N TYR A 169 5.39 -3.85 26.29
CA TYR A 169 4.87 -2.54 25.90
C TYR A 169 3.99 -2.64 24.62
N PRO A 170 2.87 -3.37 24.67
CA PRO A 170 2.04 -3.60 23.48
C PRO A 170 1.35 -2.33 22.97
N THR A 171 1.23 -1.31 23.84
CA THR A 171 0.56 -0.04 23.57
C THR A 171 1.47 1.15 23.89
N LEU A 172 1.17 2.27 23.27
CA LEU A 172 1.63 3.59 23.69
C LEU A 172 0.56 4.19 24.59
N ASP A 173 0.91 4.41 25.86
CA ASP A 173 -0.02 4.95 26.86
C ASP A 173 0.16 6.45 26.99
N ILE A 174 -0.92 7.22 26.77
CA ILE A 174 -0.96 8.67 26.87
C ILE A 174 -2.09 9.04 27.84
N GLY A 175 -1.77 9.21 29.13
CA GLY A 175 -2.78 9.37 30.18
C GLY A 175 -3.64 8.10 30.30
N ASP A 176 -4.94 8.24 30.12
CA ASP A 176 -5.91 7.13 30.18
C ASP A 176 -6.11 6.42 28.83
N LEU A 177 -5.41 6.87 27.77
CA LEU A 177 -5.55 6.32 26.43
C LEU A 177 -4.40 5.36 26.12
N SER A 178 -4.71 4.11 25.81
CA SER A 178 -3.77 3.09 25.35
C SER A 178 -3.99 2.81 23.88
N ILE A 179 -2.98 3.05 23.03
CA ILE A 179 -3.06 2.93 21.59
C ILE A 179 -2.06 1.85 21.12
N TYR A 180 -2.50 0.84 20.37
CA TYR A 180 -1.62 -0.15 19.76
C TYR A 180 -0.71 0.49 18.71
N TRP A 181 0.50 -0.04 18.54
CA TRP A 181 1.42 0.43 17.50
C TRP A 181 0.84 0.28 16.09
N MET A 182 0.11 -0.82 15.83
CA MET A 182 -0.64 -1.00 14.59
C MET A 182 -1.72 0.08 14.39
N GLU A 183 -2.37 0.51 15.44
CA GLU A 183 -3.39 1.54 15.41
C GLU A 183 -2.80 2.92 15.09
N ILE A 184 -1.56 3.22 15.52
CA ILE A 184 -0.85 4.45 15.15
C ILE A 184 -0.65 4.52 13.63
N MET A 185 -0.30 3.41 12.99
CA MET A 185 -0.24 3.32 11.53
C MET A 185 -1.60 3.64 10.90
N MET A 186 -2.68 3.11 11.47
CA MET A 186 -4.03 3.34 10.96
C MET A 186 -4.48 4.79 11.15
N ILE A 187 -4.09 5.45 12.25
CA ILE A 187 -4.29 6.90 12.45
C ILE A 187 -3.58 7.69 11.35
N TRP A 188 -2.32 7.32 11.02
CA TRP A 188 -1.60 7.95 9.94
C TRP A 188 -2.32 7.81 8.60
N PHE A 189 -2.78 6.61 8.26
CA PHE A 189 -3.53 6.38 7.02
C PHE A 189 -4.87 7.13 7.00
N ALA A 190 -5.57 7.18 8.13
CA ALA A 190 -6.83 7.90 8.26
C ALA A 190 -6.65 9.42 8.07
N VAL A 191 -5.64 10.01 8.69
CA VAL A 191 -5.42 11.46 8.63
C VAL A 191 -4.72 11.84 7.33
N VAL A 192 -3.53 11.30 7.10
CA VAL A 192 -2.67 11.71 5.96
C VAL A 192 -3.23 11.23 4.64
N GLY A 193 -3.91 10.07 4.61
CA GLY A 193 -4.60 9.57 3.42
C GLY A 193 -5.70 10.53 2.97
N ASN A 194 -6.61 10.88 3.86
CA ASN A 194 -7.72 11.78 3.52
C ASN A 194 -7.21 13.19 3.18
N LEU A 195 -6.23 13.74 3.90
CA LEU A 195 -5.61 15.03 3.57
C LEU A 195 -4.94 14.99 2.18
N THR A 196 -4.24 13.90 1.85
CA THR A 196 -3.62 13.73 0.53
C THR A 196 -4.69 13.65 -0.58
N ALA A 197 -5.79 12.95 -0.33
CA ALA A 197 -6.91 12.87 -1.29
C ALA A 197 -7.52 14.25 -1.55
N ILE A 198 -7.82 15.01 -0.50
CA ILE A 198 -8.33 16.40 -0.60
C ILE A 198 -7.34 17.27 -1.37
N GLN A 199 -6.06 17.22 -1.03
CA GLN A 199 -5.01 17.99 -1.71
C GLN A 199 -5.00 17.69 -3.21
N ARG A 200 -5.06 16.41 -3.61
CA ARG A 200 -5.12 16.00 -5.03
C ARG A 200 -6.36 16.55 -5.72
N GLY A 201 -7.52 16.47 -5.06
CA GLY A 201 -8.76 17.04 -5.59
C GLY A 201 -8.67 18.54 -5.87
N ILE A 202 -8.14 19.31 -4.91
CA ILE A 202 -7.95 20.76 -5.06
C ILE A 202 -6.96 21.11 -6.19
N ILE A 203 -5.85 20.36 -6.30
CA ILE A 203 -4.86 20.59 -7.37
C ILE A 203 -5.48 20.29 -8.74
N THR A 204 -6.18 19.17 -8.88
CA THR A 204 -6.88 18.81 -10.14
C THR A 204 -7.89 19.88 -10.53
N TRP A 205 -8.73 20.31 -9.59
CA TRP A 205 -9.72 21.35 -9.82
C TRP A 205 -9.08 22.64 -10.35
N LYS A 206 -8.02 23.12 -9.68
CA LYS A 206 -7.31 24.33 -10.10
C LYS A 206 -6.67 24.23 -11.50
N ASN A 207 -6.16 23.04 -11.84
CA ASN A 207 -5.55 22.82 -13.16
C ASN A 207 -6.59 22.87 -14.27
N LEU A 208 -7.73 22.20 -14.10
CA LEU A 208 -8.84 22.18 -15.04
C LEU A 208 -9.47 23.56 -15.22
N SER A 209 -9.58 24.38 -14.15
CA SER A 209 -10.11 25.74 -14.24
C SER A 209 -9.23 26.66 -15.10
N LYS A 210 -7.90 26.45 -15.10
CA LYS A 210 -6.96 27.23 -15.93
C LYS A 210 -6.99 26.84 -17.42
N GLU A 211 -7.41 25.62 -17.73
CA GLU A 211 -7.54 25.15 -19.13
C GLU A 211 -8.86 25.61 -19.77
N SER A 212 -9.82 26.07 -18.96
CA SER A 212 -11.14 26.55 -19.42
C SER A 212 -11.21 28.07 -19.60
N GLU A 213 -10.18 28.82 -19.19
CA GLU A 213 -9.96 30.25 -19.45
C GLU A 213 -9.09 30.45 -20.70
#